data_0a91dfe319be8aced8f8b75b5bdffbf1
#
_entry.id   0a91dfe319be8aced8f8b75b5bdffbf1
#
_cell.length_a   1.000
_cell.length_b   1.000
_cell.length_c   1.000
_cell.angle_alpha   90.00
_cell.angle_beta   90.00
_cell.angle_gamma   90.00
#
_symmetry.space_group_name_H-M   'P 1'
#
loop_
_entity.id
_entity.type
_entity.pdbx_description
1 polymer ?
#
loop_
_entity_poly.entity_id
_entity_poly.type
_entity_poly.pdbx_seq_one_letter_code
_entity_poly.pdbx_strand_id
1 'polypeptide(L)'
;MSVSQPRWRFDGIAKVTGAAQYGADFSIERIAYGVPVLSKIAKGRIRSFDLRAAREISGLVEIITPSNALRLPNRGVHPEMKDAPQIAMLQDDLVHYNGQVIALVLAETLEAAQYMASLVKAEYHADTAECDFESKVSSAVPPKDGGNTSQYRRGDIEGAFSRSEVRVDEIYATPVQHHNPMEPHATVAHWQGDRLTLYEPSQWIVFVRTCIATWFGIPEANIRVLGPYVGGGFGGKGALWSHSPLAVMRPKCSDAP
;
A
#
# COMPACT_ATOMS: atom_id res chain seq x y z
N MET A 1 -15.34 39.47 -8.02
CA MET A 1 -15.54 38.95 -6.64
C MET A 1 -14.30 39.34 -5.84
N SER A 2 -14.47 40.06 -4.72
CA SER A 2 -13.35 40.54 -3.90
C SER A 2 -12.68 39.35 -3.20
N VAL A 3 -11.37 39.17 -3.36
CA VAL A 3 -10.54 38.12 -2.74
C VAL A 3 -10.33 38.38 -1.24
N SER A 4 -10.81 39.51 -0.72
CA SER A 4 -10.52 40.04 0.62
C SER A 4 -11.50 39.60 1.72
N GLN A 5 -12.57 38.87 1.39
CA GLN A 5 -13.49 38.38 2.44
C GLN A 5 -13.09 36.99 2.90
N PRO A 6 -12.87 36.74 4.22
CA PRO A 6 -12.60 35.43 4.75
C PRO A 6 -13.77 34.50 4.44
N ARG A 7 -13.47 33.40 3.74
CA ARG A 7 -14.46 32.33 3.48
C ARG A 7 -14.14 31.13 4.35
N TRP A 8 -15.14 30.65 5.03
CA TRP A 8 -15.03 29.36 5.73
C TRP A 8 -14.79 28.23 4.71
N ARG A 9 -13.98 27.27 5.07
CA ARG A 9 -13.87 26.05 4.28
C ARG A 9 -15.23 25.37 4.24
N PHE A 10 -15.68 24.96 3.04
CA PHE A 10 -16.98 24.30 2.87
C PHE A 10 -17.07 22.97 3.64
N ASP A 11 -15.93 22.27 3.82
CA ASP A 11 -15.79 21.01 4.53
C ASP A 11 -15.41 21.17 6.02
N GLY A 12 -15.21 22.42 6.47
CA GLY A 12 -14.68 22.70 7.81
C GLY A 12 -15.62 22.24 8.93
N ILE A 13 -16.91 22.51 8.78
CA ILE A 13 -17.92 22.14 9.80
C ILE A 13 -17.96 20.61 9.98
N ALA A 14 -18.03 19.87 8.89
CA ALA A 14 -18.04 18.39 8.96
C ALA A 14 -16.82 17.82 9.69
N LYS A 15 -15.64 18.42 9.45
CA LYS A 15 -14.39 17.99 10.11
C LYS A 15 -14.34 18.29 11.60
N VAL A 16 -14.75 19.48 12.02
CA VAL A 16 -14.66 19.88 13.45
C VAL A 16 -15.78 19.31 14.30
N THR A 17 -16.89 18.86 13.69
CA THR A 17 -18.02 18.23 14.39
C THR A 17 -17.97 16.69 14.38
N GLY A 18 -16.99 16.09 13.72
CA GLY A 18 -16.89 14.63 13.56
C GLY A 18 -17.89 14.05 12.54
N ALA A 19 -18.54 14.88 11.73
CA ALA A 19 -19.45 14.41 10.67
C ALA A 19 -18.75 14.02 9.37
N ALA A 20 -17.43 14.31 9.25
CA ALA A 20 -16.63 13.88 8.10
C ALA A 20 -16.37 12.38 8.17
N GLN A 21 -16.76 11.65 7.12
CA GLN A 21 -16.53 10.21 7.03
C GLN A 21 -15.23 9.92 6.24
N TYR A 22 -14.30 9.25 6.88
CA TYR A 22 -13.03 8.80 6.32
C TYR A 22 -13.14 7.37 5.79
N GLY A 23 -12.07 6.84 5.18
CA GLY A 23 -12.10 5.55 4.49
C GLY A 23 -12.62 4.38 5.33
N ALA A 24 -12.30 4.34 6.63
CA ALA A 24 -12.74 3.27 7.54
C ALA A 24 -14.13 3.49 8.15
N ASP A 25 -14.73 4.69 7.99
CA ASP A 25 -16.02 5.02 8.63
C ASP A 25 -17.23 4.53 7.80
N PHE A 26 -17.00 4.07 6.58
CA PHE A 26 -18.06 3.57 5.72
C PHE A 26 -18.46 2.16 6.15
N SER A 27 -19.71 2.00 6.58
CA SER A 27 -20.29 0.71 6.97
C SER A 27 -21.16 0.17 5.84
N ILE A 28 -20.99 -1.12 5.55
CA ILE A 28 -21.77 -1.86 4.55
C ILE A 28 -22.36 -3.08 5.26
N GLU A 29 -23.58 -3.43 4.90
CA GLU A 29 -24.23 -4.62 5.45
C GLU A 29 -23.37 -5.88 5.21
N ARG A 30 -23.20 -6.70 6.25
CA ARG A 30 -22.38 -7.92 6.23
C ARG A 30 -20.93 -7.70 5.83
N ILE A 31 -20.34 -6.57 6.23
CA ILE A 31 -18.93 -6.29 6.00
C ILE A 31 -18.05 -7.34 6.71
N ALA A 32 -17.02 -7.82 6.03
CA ALA A 32 -15.94 -8.61 6.63
C ALA A 32 -14.73 -7.72 6.90
N TYR A 33 -14.06 -7.95 8.00
CA TYR A 33 -12.87 -7.21 8.41
C TYR A 33 -11.60 -7.96 8.03
N GLY A 34 -10.72 -7.31 7.28
CA GLY A 34 -9.45 -7.86 6.82
C GLY A 34 -8.27 -7.34 7.62
N VAL A 35 -7.50 -8.24 8.21
CA VAL A 35 -6.26 -7.90 8.94
C VAL A 35 -5.08 -8.60 8.27
N PRO A 36 -4.05 -7.85 7.80
CA PRO A 36 -2.88 -8.45 7.19
C PRO A 36 -1.98 -9.12 8.22
N VAL A 37 -1.40 -10.26 7.85
CA VAL A 37 -0.29 -10.91 8.55
C VAL A 37 1.00 -10.47 7.90
N LEU A 38 1.94 -9.96 8.70
CA LEU A 38 3.17 -9.35 8.23
C LEU A 38 4.37 -10.29 8.40
N SER A 39 5.30 -10.22 7.46
CA SER A 39 6.57 -10.96 7.53
C SER A 39 7.41 -10.52 8.71
N LYS A 40 8.07 -11.48 9.35
CA LYS A 40 9.03 -11.29 10.45
C LYS A 40 10.49 -11.35 9.99
N ILE A 41 10.73 -11.58 8.71
CA ILE A 41 12.08 -11.60 8.12
C ILE A 41 12.22 -10.49 7.08
N ALA A 42 13.44 -10.05 6.84
CA ALA A 42 13.74 -8.99 5.88
C ALA A 42 13.89 -9.50 4.44
N LYS A 43 14.29 -10.76 4.25
CA LYS A 43 14.48 -11.36 2.92
C LYS A 43 14.38 -12.88 3.02
N GLY A 44 13.80 -13.50 2.00
CA GLY A 44 13.72 -14.96 1.91
C GLY A 44 12.45 -15.46 1.25
N ARG A 45 12.01 -16.65 1.70
CA ARG A 45 10.79 -17.29 1.21
C ARG A 45 9.95 -17.84 2.35
N ILE A 46 8.64 -17.84 2.16
CA ILE A 46 7.70 -18.52 3.03
C ILE A 46 7.77 -20.02 2.71
N ARG A 47 8.03 -20.83 3.72
CA ARG A 47 8.07 -22.30 3.61
C ARG A 47 6.69 -22.90 3.84
N SER A 48 6.03 -22.47 4.91
CA SER A 48 4.72 -22.99 5.30
C SER A 48 3.98 -22.03 6.21
N PHE A 49 2.67 -22.26 6.34
CA PHE A 49 1.81 -21.59 7.33
C PHE A 49 1.21 -22.63 8.27
N ASP A 50 1.22 -22.33 9.58
CA ASP A 50 0.35 -23.01 10.55
C ASP A 50 -0.87 -22.10 10.82
N LEU A 51 -2.02 -22.53 10.32
CA LEU A 51 -3.29 -21.82 10.40
C LEU A 51 -4.27 -22.46 11.38
N ARG A 52 -3.90 -23.55 12.06
CA ARG A 52 -4.82 -24.39 12.86
C ARG A 52 -5.50 -23.58 13.94
N ALA A 53 -4.73 -22.90 14.79
CA ALA A 53 -5.26 -22.13 15.90
C ALA A 53 -6.20 -20.99 15.43
N ALA A 54 -5.87 -20.33 14.32
CA ALA A 54 -6.72 -19.27 13.77
C ALA A 54 -8.05 -19.83 13.20
N ARG A 55 -8.03 -21.03 12.62
CA ARG A 55 -9.21 -21.67 12.04
C ARG A 55 -10.23 -22.20 13.07
N GLU A 56 -9.80 -22.40 14.31
CA GLU A 56 -10.67 -22.82 15.41
C GLU A 56 -11.52 -21.67 16.00
N ILE A 57 -11.20 -20.42 15.66
CA ILE A 57 -11.89 -19.24 16.20
C ILE A 57 -13.19 -19.00 15.42
N SER A 58 -14.30 -18.81 16.14
CA SER A 58 -15.61 -18.48 15.57
C SER A 58 -15.58 -17.12 14.88
N GLY A 59 -16.36 -16.99 13.79
CA GLY A 59 -16.46 -15.76 13.00
C GLY A 59 -15.35 -15.62 11.95
N LEU A 60 -14.53 -16.66 11.72
CA LEU A 60 -13.61 -16.69 10.59
C LEU A 60 -14.38 -16.77 9.27
N VAL A 61 -14.07 -15.85 8.36
CA VAL A 61 -14.58 -15.88 6.98
C VAL A 61 -13.59 -16.61 6.08
N GLU A 62 -12.31 -16.20 6.07
CA GLU A 62 -11.27 -16.83 5.24
C GLU A 62 -9.87 -16.41 5.72
N ILE A 63 -8.86 -17.25 5.43
CA ILE A 63 -7.45 -16.88 5.52
C ILE A 63 -6.85 -17.00 4.12
N ILE A 64 -6.50 -15.85 3.54
CA ILE A 64 -5.90 -15.76 2.22
C ILE A 64 -4.37 -15.78 2.36
N THR A 65 -3.75 -16.72 1.67
CA THR A 65 -2.28 -16.89 1.58
C THR A 65 -1.88 -16.94 0.10
N PRO A 66 -0.62 -16.95 -0.26
CA PRO A 66 -0.19 -17.12 -1.65
C PRO A 66 -0.74 -18.38 -2.34
N SER A 67 -1.13 -19.41 -1.57
CA SER A 67 -1.63 -20.66 -2.13
C SER A 67 -3.09 -20.58 -2.62
N ASN A 68 -3.92 -19.73 -2.00
CA ASN A 68 -5.34 -19.60 -2.32
C ASN A 68 -5.75 -18.17 -2.76
N ALA A 69 -4.83 -17.22 -2.79
CA ALA A 69 -5.10 -15.87 -3.27
C ALA A 69 -5.58 -15.86 -4.72
N LEU A 70 -6.46 -14.90 -5.04
CA LEU A 70 -6.84 -14.62 -6.42
C LEU A 70 -5.59 -14.32 -7.25
N ARG A 71 -5.42 -15.01 -8.38
CA ARG A 71 -4.32 -14.73 -9.31
C ARG A 71 -4.61 -13.46 -10.08
N LEU A 72 -3.72 -12.49 -9.95
CA LEU A 72 -3.83 -11.21 -10.63
C LEU A 72 -3.36 -11.36 -12.09
N PRO A 73 -4.17 -11.00 -13.10
CA PRO A 73 -3.81 -11.12 -14.53
C PRO A 73 -2.47 -10.42 -14.84
N ASN A 74 -2.25 -9.25 -14.28
CA ASN A 74 -1.06 -8.43 -14.54
C ASN A 74 -0.08 -8.38 -13.35
N ARG A 75 -0.25 -9.24 -12.35
CA ARG A 75 0.64 -9.39 -11.18
C ARG A 75 1.01 -8.07 -10.49
N GLY A 76 0.12 -7.09 -10.52
CA GLY A 76 0.34 -5.80 -9.88
C GLY A 76 1.26 -4.84 -10.65
N VAL A 77 1.48 -5.05 -11.93
CA VAL A 77 2.28 -4.14 -12.76
C VAL A 77 1.59 -2.78 -12.88
N HIS A 78 2.32 -1.72 -12.56
CA HIS A 78 1.82 -0.35 -12.72
C HIS A 78 1.68 0.01 -14.20
N PRO A 79 0.56 0.60 -14.65
CA PRO A 79 0.36 0.93 -16.06
C PRO A 79 1.43 1.83 -16.67
N GLU A 80 1.92 2.82 -15.90
CA GLU A 80 2.90 3.81 -16.34
C GLU A 80 4.34 3.50 -15.89
N MET A 81 4.54 2.51 -15.00
CA MET A 81 5.83 2.16 -14.41
C MET A 81 6.14 0.67 -14.63
N LYS A 82 6.01 0.22 -15.88
CA LYS A 82 6.12 -1.21 -16.25
C LYS A 82 7.48 -1.81 -15.92
N ASP A 83 8.53 -1.01 -15.96
CA ASP A 83 9.90 -1.44 -15.70
C ASP A 83 10.30 -1.33 -14.22
N ALA A 84 9.45 -0.74 -13.37
CA ALA A 84 9.71 -0.67 -11.94
C ALA A 84 9.49 -2.05 -11.28
N PRO A 85 10.34 -2.45 -10.31
CA PRO A 85 10.10 -3.67 -9.55
C PRO A 85 8.73 -3.61 -8.85
N GLN A 86 7.87 -4.58 -9.14
CA GLN A 86 6.54 -4.66 -8.55
C GLN A 86 6.47 -5.86 -7.60
N ILE A 87 6.10 -5.59 -6.35
CA ILE A 87 5.83 -6.64 -5.38
C ILE A 87 4.33 -6.95 -5.45
N ALA A 88 4.01 -8.03 -6.13
CA ALA A 88 2.62 -8.47 -6.26
C ALA A 88 2.18 -9.19 -4.98
N MET A 89 1.22 -8.59 -4.27
CA MET A 89 0.75 -9.11 -2.99
C MET A 89 0.14 -10.50 -3.12
N LEU A 90 0.61 -11.42 -2.28
CA LEU A 90 0.14 -12.79 -2.19
C LEU A 90 0.18 -13.56 -3.54
N GLN A 91 1.07 -13.17 -4.47
CA GLN A 91 1.18 -13.85 -5.76
C GLN A 91 2.30 -14.90 -5.82
N ASP A 92 3.21 -14.85 -4.86
CA ASP A 92 4.30 -15.82 -4.68
C ASP A 92 4.68 -15.95 -3.18
N ASP A 93 5.71 -16.74 -2.91
CA ASP A 93 6.23 -17.02 -1.56
C ASP A 93 7.40 -16.12 -1.16
N LEU A 94 7.77 -15.13 -2.01
CA LEU A 94 8.92 -14.28 -1.76
C LEU A 94 8.66 -13.24 -0.68
N VAL A 95 9.67 -13.03 0.15
CA VAL A 95 9.73 -11.96 1.13
C VAL A 95 10.87 -11.02 0.78
N HIS A 96 10.54 -9.77 0.49
CA HIS A 96 11.46 -8.73 0.05
C HIS A 96 11.85 -7.75 1.16
N TYR A 97 11.00 -7.60 2.21
CA TYR A 97 11.26 -6.72 3.35
C TYR A 97 10.49 -7.17 4.60
N ASN A 98 10.99 -6.78 5.76
CA ASN A 98 10.29 -7.00 7.03
C ASN A 98 9.00 -6.17 7.05
N GLY A 99 7.89 -6.80 7.46
CA GLY A 99 6.58 -6.15 7.43
C GLY A 99 5.82 -6.29 6.10
N GLN A 100 6.36 -7.01 5.11
CA GLN A 100 5.61 -7.36 3.90
C GLN A 100 4.38 -8.19 4.25
N VAL A 101 3.25 -7.90 3.61
CA VAL A 101 2.03 -8.71 3.77
C VAL A 101 2.24 -10.09 3.17
N ILE A 102 2.05 -11.13 3.99
CA ILE A 102 2.24 -12.54 3.62
C ILE A 102 0.95 -13.35 3.70
N ALA A 103 -0.06 -12.87 4.42
CA ALA A 103 -1.40 -13.42 4.45
C ALA A 103 -2.42 -12.34 4.82
N LEU A 104 -3.70 -12.62 4.61
CA LEU A 104 -4.82 -11.78 5.01
C LEU A 104 -5.84 -12.65 5.74
N VAL A 105 -6.20 -12.26 6.95
CA VAL A 105 -7.28 -12.89 7.72
C VAL A 105 -8.55 -12.06 7.57
N LEU A 106 -9.62 -12.70 7.16
CA LEU A 106 -10.96 -12.10 7.05
C LEU A 106 -11.86 -12.69 8.14
N ALA A 107 -12.53 -11.85 8.92
CA ALA A 107 -13.46 -12.27 9.96
C ALA A 107 -14.68 -11.34 10.04
N GLU A 108 -15.71 -11.77 10.77
CA GLU A 108 -16.96 -11.03 10.95
C GLU A 108 -16.80 -9.76 11.79
N THR A 109 -15.77 -9.68 12.64
CA THR A 109 -15.43 -8.49 13.44
C THR A 109 -13.95 -8.18 13.34
N LEU A 110 -13.59 -6.91 13.58
CA LEU A 110 -12.20 -6.46 13.54
C LEU A 110 -11.37 -7.14 14.65
N GLU A 111 -11.93 -7.26 15.84
CA GLU A 111 -11.27 -7.88 17.00
C GLU A 111 -10.97 -9.36 16.75
N ALA A 112 -11.94 -10.08 16.16
CA ALA A 112 -11.74 -11.47 15.77
C ALA A 112 -10.65 -11.60 14.69
N ALA A 113 -10.67 -10.73 13.66
CA ALA A 113 -9.66 -10.72 12.61
C ALA A 113 -8.24 -10.43 13.16
N GLN A 114 -8.11 -9.46 14.08
CA GLN A 114 -6.85 -9.14 14.75
C GLN A 114 -6.34 -10.30 15.59
N TYR A 115 -7.21 -10.91 16.39
CA TYR A 115 -6.85 -12.05 17.21
C TYR A 115 -6.40 -13.24 16.36
N MET A 116 -7.18 -13.62 15.35
CA MET A 116 -6.83 -14.68 14.41
C MET A 116 -5.53 -14.41 13.66
N ALA A 117 -5.30 -13.17 13.21
CA ALA A 117 -4.06 -12.79 12.54
C ALA A 117 -2.84 -12.97 13.45
N SER A 118 -2.97 -12.73 14.75
CA SER A 118 -1.91 -12.96 15.74
C SER A 118 -1.58 -14.45 15.95
N LEU A 119 -2.51 -15.35 15.66
CA LEU A 119 -2.36 -16.80 15.78
C LEU A 119 -1.74 -17.44 14.54
N VAL A 120 -1.74 -16.76 13.40
CA VAL A 120 -1.11 -17.27 12.17
C VAL A 120 0.40 -17.29 12.34
N LYS A 121 0.98 -18.48 12.12
CA LYS A 121 2.44 -18.66 12.16
C LYS A 121 2.95 -18.98 10.77
N ALA A 122 4.03 -18.30 10.35
CA ALA A 122 4.73 -18.58 9.11
C ALA A 122 6.13 -19.11 9.41
N GLU A 123 6.54 -20.16 8.72
CA GLU A 123 7.91 -20.65 8.68
C GLU A 123 8.60 -20.11 7.43
N TYR A 124 9.87 -19.78 7.58
CA TYR A 124 10.63 -19.15 6.51
C TYR A 124 11.92 -19.90 6.21
N HIS A 125 12.33 -19.81 4.96
CA HIS A 125 13.73 -19.93 4.58
C HIS A 125 14.28 -18.51 4.43
N ALA A 126 15.03 -18.06 5.46
CA ALA A 126 15.55 -16.70 5.50
C ALA A 126 16.88 -16.61 4.73
N ASP A 127 16.99 -15.58 3.90
CA ASP A 127 18.21 -15.21 3.20
C ASP A 127 18.93 -14.08 3.95
N THR A 128 20.21 -13.90 3.65
CA THR A 128 20.97 -12.75 4.16
C THR A 128 20.41 -11.46 3.58
N ALA A 129 19.95 -10.57 4.47
CA ALA A 129 19.50 -9.23 4.09
C ALA A 129 20.63 -8.22 4.20
N GLU A 130 20.70 -7.31 3.24
CA GLU A 130 21.64 -6.21 3.21
C GLU A 130 20.91 -4.91 3.59
N CYS A 131 21.00 -4.53 4.87
CA CYS A 131 20.26 -3.41 5.44
C CYS A 131 21.15 -2.23 5.86
N ASP A 132 22.47 -2.36 5.70
CA ASP A 132 23.44 -1.29 5.99
C ASP A 132 23.67 -0.45 4.73
N PHE A 133 23.09 0.76 4.74
CA PHE A 133 23.19 1.71 3.62
C PHE A 133 24.64 2.14 3.38
N GLU A 134 25.37 2.50 4.43
CA GLU A 134 26.73 3.07 4.30
C GLU A 134 27.70 2.07 3.67
N SER A 135 27.61 0.80 4.05
CA SER A 135 28.46 -0.26 3.47
C SER A 135 28.19 -0.49 1.98
N LYS A 136 27.05 -0.02 1.46
CA LYS A 136 26.62 -0.23 0.06
C LYS A 136 26.81 0.96 -0.86
N VAL A 137 27.13 2.14 -0.32
CA VAL A 137 27.32 3.36 -1.12
C VAL A 137 28.36 3.16 -2.23
N SER A 138 29.47 2.48 -1.95
CA SER A 138 30.53 2.24 -2.94
C SER A 138 30.13 1.32 -4.10
N SER A 139 29.09 0.51 -3.91
CA SER A 139 28.53 -0.42 -4.91
C SER A 139 27.26 0.09 -5.57
N ALA A 140 26.86 1.33 -5.27
CA ALA A 140 25.65 1.92 -5.82
C ALA A 140 25.74 2.04 -7.35
N VAL A 141 24.65 1.68 -8.01
CA VAL A 141 24.50 1.80 -9.46
C VAL A 141 23.34 2.77 -9.77
N PRO A 142 23.42 3.51 -10.90
CA PRO A 142 22.29 4.34 -11.31
C PRO A 142 21.01 3.51 -11.44
N PRO A 143 19.86 4.01 -10.95
CA PRO A 143 18.60 3.31 -11.09
C PRO A 143 18.25 3.14 -12.58
N LYS A 144 17.67 1.97 -12.92
CA LYS A 144 17.07 1.71 -14.24
C LYS A 144 15.58 2.04 -14.14
N ASP A 145 15.27 3.30 -14.07
CA ASP A 145 13.89 3.77 -14.07
C ASP A 145 13.47 4.18 -15.47
N GLY A 146 12.28 3.79 -15.87
CA GLY A 146 11.73 3.92 -17.22
C GLY A 146 11.65 5.35 -17.73
N GLY A 147 12.79 5.94 -18.08
CA GLY A 147 12.87 7.18 -18.83
C GLY A 147 13.29 8.43 -18.06
N ASN A 148 13.42 8.39 -16.74
CA ASN A 148 14.00 9.48 -16.00
C ASN A 148 15.52 9.35 -15.94
N THR A 149 16.25 10.39 -16.34
CA THR A 149 17.70 10.41 -16.19
C THR A 149 18.05 10.60 -14.71
N SER A 150 18.64 9.57 -14.11
CA SER A 150 19.21 9.66 -12.75
C SER A 150 20.45 10.56 -12.66
N GLN A 151 20.91 11.08 -13.79
CA GLN A 151 22.07 11.96 -13.87
C GLN A 151 21.73 13.24 -14.62
N TYR A 152 22.06 14.36 -14.02
CA TYR A 152 21.95 15.67 -14.64
C TYR A 152 23.29 16.40 -14.53
N ARG A 153 23.79 16.91 -15.65
CA ARG A 153 25.01 17.73 -15.72
C ARG A 153 24.73 19.05 -16.42
N ARG A 154 25.22 20.14 -15.84
CA ARG A 154 25.15 21.45 -16.43
C ARG A 154 26.39 22.29 -16.09
N GLY A 155 27.04 22.87 -17.10
CA GLY A 155 28.21 23.75 -16.95
C GLY A 155 29.49 23.00 -16.64
N ASP A 156 30.53 23.78 -16.27
CA ASP A 156 31.85 23.30 -15.86
C ASP A 156 31.94 23.38 -14.33
N ILE A 157 31.54 22.31 -13.62
CA ILE A 157 31.52 22.25 -12.17
C ILE A 157 32.95 22.30 -11.61
N GLU A 158 33.85 21.50 -12.16
CA GLU A 158 35.24 21.39 -11.70
C GLU A 158 35.97 22.73 -11.81
N GLY A 159 35.87 23.39 -12.95
CA GLY A 159 36.47 24.68 -13.17
C GLY A 159 35.83 25.78 -12.34
N ALA A 160 34.51 25.76 -12.13
CA ALA A 160 33.83 26.73 -11.26
C ALA A 160 34.27 26.53 -9.80
N PHE A 161 34.28 25.31 -9.30
CA PHE A 161 34.69 24.99 -7.94
C PHE A 161 36.14 25.41 -7.67
N SER A 162 37.07 25.15 -8.62
CA SER A 162 38.49 25.51 -8.48
C SER A 162 38.75 27.04 -8.50
N ARG A 163 37.90 27.83 -9.20
CA ARG A 163 37.99 29.31 -9.27
C ARG A 163 37.21 30.05 -8.19
N SER A 164 36.40 29.33 -7.39
CA SER A 164 35.57 29.97 -6.34
C SER A 164 36.45 30.41 -5.16
N GLU A 165 36.27 31.63 -4.70
CA GLU A 165 36.94 32.18 -3.49
C GLU A 165 36.40 31.51 -2.21
N VAL A 166 35.11 31.20 -2.19
CA VAL A 166 34.42 30.48 -1.07
C VAL A 166 33.96 29.15 -1.56
N ARG A 167 34.27 28.08 -0.82
CA ARG A 167 33.94 26.71 -1.14
C ARG A 167 33.26 26.07 0.06
N VAL A 168 32.18 25.33 -0.19
CA VAL A 168 31.52 24.47 0.80
C VAL A 168 31.42 23.08 0.19
N ASP A 169 32.02 22.10 0.85
CA ASP A 169 32.03 20.70 0.45
C ASP A 169 31.70 19.89 1.69
N GLU A 170 30.41 19.64 1.87
CA GLU A 170 29.83 19.08 3.09
C GLU A 170 28.85 17.95 2.77
N ILE A 171 28.75 17.00 3.70
CA ILE A 171 27.77 15.91 3.63
C ILE A 171 26.57 16.27 4.49
N TYR A 172 25.39 16.30 3.86
CA TYR A 172 24.11 16.51 4.56
C TYR A 172 23.35 15.19 4.65
N ALA A 173 23.03 14.77 5.86
CA ALA A 173 22.25 13.56 6.12
C ALA A 173 20.92 13.89 6.77
N THR A 174 19.85 13.23 6.33
CA THR A 174 18.54 13.29 6.96
C THR A 174 18.15 11.91 7.50
N PRO A 175 17.56 11.83 8.69
CA PRO A 175 17.07 10.56 9.20
C PRO A 175 15.88 10.06 8.38
N VAL A 176 15.58 8.77 8.51
CA VAL A 176 14.36 8.16 7.93
C VAL A 176 13.13 8.89 8.49
N GLN A 177 12.22 9.28 7.59
CA GLN A 177 10.97 9.93 7.93
C GLN A 177 9.80 8.98 7.66
N HIS A 178 8.92 8.82 8.66
CA HIS A 178 7.67 8.06 8.52
C HIS A 178 6.49 9.03 8.44
N HIS A 179 5.55 8.77 7.54
CA HIS A 179 4.42 9.68 7.28
C HIS A 179 3.47 9.81 8.47
N ASN A 180 3.18 8.71 9.17
CA ASN A 180 2.31 8.62 10.34
C ASN A 180 1.06 9.53 10.31
N PRO A 181 0.20 9.43 9.28
CA PRO A 181 -1.02 10.24 9.23
C PRO A 181 -1.97 9.85 10.37
N MET A 182 -2.75 10.82 10.86
CA MET A 182 -3.75 10.59 11.92
C MET A 182 -4.81 9.57 11.48
N GLU A 183 -5.21 9.58 10.22
CA GLU A 183 -6.05 8.55 9.62
C GLU A 183 -5.17 7.36 9.19
N PRO A 184 -5.30 6.17 9.82
CA PRO A 184 -4.62 4.96 9.36
C PRO A 184 -5.04 4.57 7.93
N HIS A 185 -4.21 3.78 7.28
CA HIS A 185 -4.56 3.21 5.99
C HIS A 185 -5.65 2.14 6.15
N ALA A 186 -6.79 2.34 5.55
CA ALA A 186 -7.89 1.38 5.49
C ALA A 186 -8.70 1.59 4.20
N THR A 187 -9.22 0.53 3.64
CA THR A 187 -10.06 0.56 2.45
C THR A 187 -11.29 -0.29 2.66
N VAL A 188 -12.46 0.23 2.31
CA VAL A 188 -13.68 -0.57 2.22
C VAL A 188 -13.98 -0.83 0.75
N ALA A 189 -14.09 -2.10 0.37
CA ALA A 189 -14.42 -2.54 -0.98
C ALA A 189 -15.84 -3.14 -1.00
N HIS A 190 -16.68 -2.59 -1.86
CA HIS A 190 -18.06 -3.04 -2.02
C HIS A 190 -18.31 -3.49 -3.46
N TRP A 191 -18.57 -4.76 -3.63
CA TRP A 191 -18.93 -5.35 -4.89
C TRP A 191 -20.44 -5.46 -5.07
N GLN A 192 -20.94 -5.06 -6.21
CA GLN A 192 -22.33 -5.22 -6.65
C GLN A 192 -22.32 -5.82 -8.06
N GLY A 193 -22.40 -7.15 -8.14
CA GLY A 193 -22.19 -7.85 -9.39
C GLY A 193 -20.76 -7.66 -9.89
N ASP A 194 -20.62 -7.05 -11.07
CA ASP A 194 -19.33 -6.70 -11.70
C ASP A 194 -18.82 -5.28 -11.38
N ARG A 195 -19.56 -4.51 -10.58
CA ARG A 195 -19.21 -3.15 -10.18
C ARG A 195 -18.56 -3.13 -8.81
N LEU A 196 -17.46 -2.40 -8.72
CA LEU A 196 -16.67 -2.20 -7.50
C LEU A 196 -16.75 -0.75 -7.04
N THR A 197 -17.16 -0.53 -5.80
CA THR A 197 -16.98 0.77 -5.12
C THR A 197 -15.91 0.62 -4.06
N LEU A 198 -14.89 1.50 -4.09
CA LEU A 198 -13.85 1.61 -3.08
C LEU A 198 -14.02 2.90 -2.30
N TYR A 199 -14.04 2.81 -0.97
CA TYR A 199 -13.87 3.96 -0.08
C TYR A 199 -12.41 3.96 0.35
N GLU A 200 -11.65 4.91 -0.20
CA GLU A 200 -10.19 4.90 -0.21
C GLU A 200 -9.62 6.25 0.19
N PRO A 201 -8.86 6.36 1.28
CA PRO A 201 -8.22 7.60 1.70
C PRO A 201 -6.98 7.90 0.86
N SER A 202 -7.16 8.23 -0.41
CA SER A 202 -6.08 8.47 -1.37
C SER A 202 -5.98 9.94 -1.76
N GLN A 203 -4.74 10.41 -1.93
CA GLN A 203 -4.44 11.71 -2.54
C GLN A 203 -4.61 11.66 -4.08
N TRP A 204 -4.75 10.46 -4.68
CA TRP A 204 -4.84 10.27 -6.12
C TRP A 204 -5.81 9.14 -6.51
N ILE A 205 -7.10 9.39 -6.34
CA ILE A 205 -8.17 8.40 -6.56
C ILE A 205 -8.24 7.86 -8.00
N VAL A 206 -7.87 8.68 -9.00
CA VAL A 206 -7.82 8.23 -10.41
C VAL A 206 -6.75 7.18 -10.59
N PHE A 207 -5.58 7.37 -9.99
CA PHE A 207 -4.49 6.42 -10.00
C PHE A 207 -4.87 5.07 -9.35
N VAL A 208 -5.54 5.13 -8.18
CA VAL A 208 -6.08 3.94 -7.52
C VAL A 208 -6.98 3.16 -8.48
N ARG A 209 -7.93 3.84 -9.15
CA ARG A 209 -8.85 3.23 -10.10
C ARG A 209 -8.11 2.52 -11.23
N THR A 210 -7.17 3.21 -11.88
CA THR A 210 -6.39 2.65 -13.00
C THR A 210 -5.55 1.46 -12.57
N CYS A 211 -4.90 1.51 -11.41
CA CYS A 211 -4.13 0.39 -10.88
C CYS A 211 -5.02 -0.83 -10.59
N ILE A 212 -6.14 -0.64 -9.89
CA ILE A 212 -7.07 -1.74 -9.57
C ILE A 212 -7.64 -2.34 -10.86
N ALA A 213 -8.04 -1.50 -11.84
CA ALA A 213 -8.52 -1.97 -13.14
C ALA A 213 -7.48 -2.86 -13.83
N THR A 214 -6.24 -2.39 -13.90
CA THR A 214 -5.13 -3.10 -14.55
C THR A 214 -4.80 -4.41 -13.82
N TRP A 215 -4.66 -4.37 -12.51
CA TRP A 215 -4.22 -5.53 -11.72
C TRP A 215 -5.25 -6.66 -11.71
N PHE A 216 -6.53 -6.31 -11.59
CA PHE A 216 -7.62 -7.28 -11.50
C PHE A 216 -8.27 -7.60 -12.85
N GLY A 217 -7.89 -6.90 -13.93
CA GLY A 217 -8.49 -7.07 -15.24
C GLY A 217 -9.95 -6.61 -15.29
N ILE A 218 -10.32 -5.59 -14.51
CA ILE A 218 -11.67 -5.05 -14.41
C ILE A 218 -11.76 -3.81 -15.31
N PRO A 219 -12.82 -3.62 -16.09
CA PRO A 219 -13.02 -2.37 -16.83
C PRO A 219 -13.06 -1.17 -15.87
N GLU A 220 -12.32 -0.09 -16.17
CA GLU A 220 -12.30 1.11 -15.32
C GLU A 220 -13.70 1.71 -15.09
N ALA A 221 -14.60 1.56 -16.08
CA ALA A 221 -15.98 2.02 -15.98
C ALA A 221 -16.80 1.30 -14.89
N ASN A 222 -16.33 0.11 -14.48
CA ASN A 222 -16.96 -0.67 -13.42
C ASN A 222 -16.38 -0.36 -12.03
N ILE A 223 -15.40 0.54 -11.93
CA ILE A 223 -14.74 0.89 -10.68
C ILE A 223 -15.04 2.34 -10.30
N ARG A 224 -15.59 2.51 -9.11
CA ARG A 224 -15.81 3.80 -8.46
C ARG A 224 -14.91 3.92 -7.23
N VAL A 225 -14.08 4.95 -7.17
CA VAL A 225 -13.23 5.26 -6.00
C VAL A 225 -13.73 6.53 -5.35
N LEU A 226 -14.01 6.47 -4.06
CA LEU A 226 -14.52 7.57 -3.24
C LEU A 226 -13.54 7.83 -2.09
N GLY A 227 -13.02 9.05 -2.04
CA GLY A 227 -12.15 9.53 -0.96
C GLY A 227 -12.55 10.96 -0.60
N PRO A 228 -13.74 11.17 0.04
CA PRO A 228 -14.25 12.52 0.29
C PRO A 228 -13.35 13.31 1.23
N TYR A 229 -12.67 12.62 2.14
CA TYR A 229 -11.71 13.20 3.08
C TYR A 229 -10.45 12.35 3.15
N VAL A 230 -9.32 13.01 3.41
CA VAL A 230 -8.02 12.38 3.67
C VAL A 230 -7.48 12.97 4.96
N GLY A 231 -7.34 12.12 5.97
CA GLY A 231 -6.92 12.49 7.33
C GLY A 231 -5.41 12.57 7.50
N GLY A 232 -4.74 13.27 6.58
CA GLY A 232 -3.30 13.36 6.44
C GLY A 232 -2.75 12.33 5.47
N GLY A 233 -1.77 12.72 4.70
CA GLY A 233 -1.11 11.84 3.72
C GLY A 233 0.40 12.02 3.72
N PHE A 234 0.89 13.28 3.72
CA PHE A 234 2.32 13.64 3.74
C PHE A 234 3.13 12.93 2.62
N GLY A 235 2.46 12.62 1.48
CA GLY A 235 3.00 11.77 0.42
C GLY A 235 2.70 10.27 0.59
N GLY A 236 2.36 9.79 1.79
CA GLY A 236 2.10 8.38 2.08
C GLY A 236 0.80 7.82 1.49
N LYS A 237 -0.13 8.69 1.05
CA LYS A 237 -1.40 8.28 0.40
C LYS A 237 -1.45 8.67 -1.09
N GLY A 238 -0.29 8.98 -1.68
CA GLY A 238 -0.16 9.28 -3.11
C GLY A 238 -0.09 8.04 -3.99
N ALA A 239 0.52 6.97 -3.48
CA ALA A 239 0.63 5.68 -4.17
C ALA A 239 -0.46 4.71 -3.71
N LEU A 240 -0.70 3.66 -4.50
CA LEU A 240 -1.55 2.55 -4.12
C LEU A 240 -0.76 1.58 -3.22
N TRP A 241 -1.19 1.42 -1.98
CA TRP A 241 -0.58 0.50 -1.02
C TRP A 241 -1.33 -0.84 -0.93
N SER A 242 -0.74 -1.78 -0.22
CA SER A 242 -1.22 -3.16 -0.12
C SER A 242 -2.65 -3.32 0.41
N HIS A 243 -3.13 -2.43 1.28
CA HIS A 243 -4.47 -2.52 1.87
C HIS A 243 -5.58 -2.42 0.81
N SER A 244 -5.42 -1.56 -0.21
CA SER A 244 -6.43 -1.35 -1.23
C SER A 244 -6.66 -2.59 -2.12
N PRO A 245 -5.65 -3.18 -2.78
CA PRO A 245 -5.88 -4.40 -3.55
C PRO A 245 -6.22 -5.61 -2.66
N LEU A 246 -5.77 -5.67 -1.40
CA LEU A 246 -6.20 -6.73 -0.48
C LEU A 246 -7.70 -6.64 -0.17
N ALA A 247 -8.25 -5.43 0.00
CA ALA A 247 -9.70 -5.24 0.18
C ALA A 247 -10.51 -5.66 -1.06
N VAL A 248 -9.93 -5.56 -2.25
CA VAL A 248 -10.56 -5.98 -3.52
C VAL A 248 -10.55 -7.50 -3.71
N MET A 249 -9.56 -8.20 -3.11
CA MET A 249 -9.45 -9.65 -3.22
C MET A 249 -10.66 -10.34 -2.58
N ARG A 250 -11.49 -10.95 -3.42
CA ARG A 250 -12.57 -11.82 -2.93
C ARG A 250 -11.97 -13.16 -2.49
N PRO A 251 -12.48 -13.77 -1.41
CA PRO A 251 -12.23 -15.18 -1.15
C PRO A 251 -12.66 -15.98 -2.38
N LYS A 252 -11.97 -17.08 -2.68
CA LYS A 252 -12.46 -18.07 -3.65
C LYS A 252 -13.65 -18.82 -3.03
N CYS A 253 -14.66 -18.13 -2.62
CA CYS A 253 -15.93 -18.74 -2.21
C CYS A 253 -16.80 -18.84 -3.43
N SER A 254 -17.09 -20.09 -3.79
CA SER A 254 -18.38 -20.57 -4.32
C SER A 254 -19.31 -19.46 -4.78
N ASP A 255 -19.69 -19.50 -6.00
CA ASP A 255 -20.97 -19.05 -6.58
C ASP A 255 -22.01 -18.50 -5.58
N ALA A 256 -21.71 -17.41 -4.91
CA ALA A 256 -22.68 -16.59 -4.24
C ALA A 256 -22.83 -15.31 -5.06
N PRO A 257 -24.07 -14.97 -5.46
CA PRO A 257 -24.38 -13.87 -6.37
C PRO A 257 -23.91 -12.53 -5.88
#